data_a8d21ebe7e6fa71154c41eb4e948fff5
#
_entry.id   a8d21ebe7e6fa71154c41eb4e948fff5
#
_cell.length_a   1.000
_cell.length_b   1.000
_cell.length_c   1.000
_cell.angle_alpha   90.00
_cell.angle_beta   90.00
_cell.angle_gamma   90.00
#
_symmetry.space_group_name_H-M   'P 1'
#
loop_
_entity.id
_entity.type
_entity.pdbx_description
1 polymer ?
#
loop_
_entity_poly.entity_id
_entity_poly.type
_entity_poly.pdbx_seq_one_letter_code
_entity_poly.pdbx_strand_id
1 'polypeptide(L)'
;MLGKSDDAMNDLQLITRQGRAIAPHLHALARLRIQVFHDYPYLYEGDLDYEADYLGRYADNPASLFVLAFDGERLVGASTGQPLVNEVEAFRQPFETAGIAPIGVFYYGESVLLHDYRGQGIGKAFMQTREAHAKARGFETAAFCAVEREVDHPDKPPAYAPLNGFWESQGYQRYPNLRARFAWKDRGHDQETEKTLVFWLKPLTS
;
A
#
# COMPACT_ATOMS: atom_id res chain seq x y z
N MET A 1 44.76 14.44 -8.75
CA MET A 1 43.34 14.78 -8.82
C MET A 1 42.63 13.70 -9.62
N LEU A 2 42.07 12.72 -8.96
CA LEU A 2 41.27 11.68 -9.59
C LEU A 2 39.82 12.03 -9.30
N GLY A 3 39.09 12.42 -10.35
CA GLY A 3 37.66 12.70 -10.29
C GLY A 3 36.92 11.44 -9.87
N LYS A 4 36.14 11.56 -8.81
CA LYS A 4 35.06 10.62 -8.52
C LYS A 4 34.04 10.76 -9.62
N SER A 5 33.91 9.73 -10.43
CA SER A 5 32.81 9.57 -11.37
C SER A 5 31.51 9.49 -10.59
N ASP A 6 30.68 10.54 -10.70
CA ASP A 6 29.26 10.54 -10.40
C ASP A 6 28.52 9.71 -11.48
N ASP A 7 28.59 8.40 -11.38
CA ASP A 7 27.81 7.49 -12.22
C ASP A 7 27.24 6.34 -11.37
N ALA A 8 26.58 6.69 -10.26
CA ALA A 8 25.55 5.84 -9.72
C ALA A 8 24.24 6.23 -10.42
N MET A 9 24.10 5.90 -11.71
CA MET A 9 22.80 5.85 -12.35
C MET A 9 21.96 4.88 -11.53
N ASN A 10 20.95 5.42 -10.91
CA ASN A 10 19.93 4.69 -10.15
C ASN A 10 19.33 3.66 -11.12
N ASP A 11 19.68 2.38 -10.98
CA ASP A 11 19.15 1.27 -11.79
C ASP A 11 17.74 0.89 -11.28
N LEU A 12 16.93 1.92 -11.16
CA LEU A 12 15.59 1.86 -10.56
C LEU A 12 14.61 1.35 -11.61
N GLN A 13 14.13 0.14 -11.40
CA GLN A 13 13.20 -0.53 -12.29
C GLN A 13 11.86 -0.77 -11.61
N LEU A 14 10.78 -0.52 -12.35
CA LEU A 14 9.42 -0.90 -11.94
C LEU A 14 8.96 -2.10 -12.77
N ILE A 15 8.56 -3.16 -12.09
CA ILE A 15 7.99 -4.34 -12.74
C ILE A 15 6.62 -4.66 -12.15
N THR A 16 5.75 -5.25 -12.97
CA THR A 16 4.42 -5.71 -12.52
C THR A 16 4.35 -7.23 -12.49
N ARG A 17 3.60 -7.77 -11.54
CA ARG A 17 3.26 -9.19 -11.43
C ARG A 17 1.78 -9.33 -11.09
N GLN A 18 1.16 -10.42 -11.50
CA GLN A 18 -0.23 -10.73 -11.19
C GLN A 18 -0.33 -12.14 -10.62
N GLY A 19 -1.19 -12.29 -9.63
CA GLY A 19 -1.44 -13.58 -9.01
C GLY A 19 -0.15 -14.30 -8.62
N ARG A 20 -0.04 -15.57 -8.94
CA ARG A 20 1.11 -16.42 -8.57
C ARG A 20 2.44 -16.05 -9.21
N ALA A 21 2.46 -15.17 -10.23
CA ALA A 21 3.70 -14.66 -10.79
C ALA A 21 4.54 -13.84 -9.79
N ILE A 22 3.97 -13.47 -8.65
CA ILE A 22 4.69 -12.82 -7.53
C ILE A 22 5.57 -13.80 -6.73
N ALA A 23 5.35 -15.10 -6.82
CA ALA A 23 5.96 -16.12 -5.96
C ALA A 23 7.48 -15.95 -5.72
N PRO A 24 8.32 -15.65 -6.73
CA PRO A 24 9.75 -15.47 -6.50
C PRO A 24 10.10 -14.28 -5.58
N HIS A 25 9.17 -13.35 -5.39
CA HIS A 25 9.42 -12.11 -4.64
C HIS A 25 8.71 -12.06 -3.28
N LEU A 26 7.87 -13.07 -2.94
CA LEU A 26 7.03 -13.04 -1.73
C LEU A 26 7.84 -12.84 -0.45
N HIS A 27 8.96 -13.55 -0.30
CA HIS A 27 9.79 -13.43 0.90
C HIS A 27 10.42 -12.04 1.03
N ALA A 28 10.94 -11.48 -0.08
CA ALA A 28 11.50 -10.12 -0.08
C ALA A 28 10.44 -9.08 0.21
N LEU A 29 9.21 -9.27 -0.34
CA LEU A 29 8.08 -8.39 -0.11
C LEU A 29 7.60 -8.45 1.36
N ALA A 30 7.51 -9.64 1.97
CA ALA A 30 7.17 -9.79 3.37
C ALA A 30 8.14 -9.01 4.29
N ARG A 31 9.44 -9.15 4.06
CA ARG A 31 10.46 -8.41 4.81
C ARG A 31 10.36 -6.90 4.61
N LEU A 32 10.12 -6.45 3.38
CA LEU A 32 9.95 -5.03 3.07
C LEU A 32 8.72 -4.45 3.79
N ARG A 33 7.60 -5.18 3.80
CA ARG A 33 6.38 -4.76 4.51
C ARG A 33 6.63 -4.62 6.01
N ILE A 34 7.22 -5.63 6.65
CA ILE A 34 7.58 -5.58 8.08
C ILE A 34 8.47 -4.35 8.35
N GLN A 35 9.50 -4.14 7.55
CA GLN A 35 10.42 -3.02 7.73
C GLN A 35 9.73 -1.67 7.62
N VAL A 36 8.90 -1.47 6.60
CA VAL A 36 8.25 -0.16 6.34
C VAL A 36 7.11 0.09 7.30
N PHE A 37 6.30 -0.92 7.61
CA PHE A 37 5.17 -0.78 8.52
C PHE A 37 5.55 -0.72 10.00
N HIS A 38 6.79 -1.08 10.34
CA HIS A 38 7.31 -0.87 11.68
C HIS A 38 7.39 0.62 12.06
N ASP A 39 7.50 1.51 11.08
CA ASP A 39 7.52 2.95 11.28
C ASP A 39 6.11 3.54 11.51
N TYR A 40 6.07 4.74 12.11
CA TYR A 40 4.85 5.53 12.21
C TYR A 40 4.31 5.88 10.82
N PRO A 41 3.00 5.80 10.56
CA PRO A 41 1.89 5.69 11.53
C PRO A 41 1.44 4.25 11.82
N TYR A 42 1.97 3.23 11.17
CA TYR A 42 1.52 1.85 11.35
C TYR A 42 2.00 1.24 12.66
N LEU A 43 3.28 1.44 13.00
CA LEU A 43 3.91 0.91 14.22
C LEU A 43 3.76 -0.62 14.36
N TYR A 44 3.69 -1.31 13.23
CA TYR A 44 3.35 -2.72 13.15
C TYR A 44 4.51 -3.61 13.61
N GLU A 45 4.25 -4.46 14.62
CA GLU A 45 5.14 -5.55 15.03
C GLU A 45 4.90 -6.76 14.13
N GLY A 46 5.62 -6.80 13.00
CA GLY A 46 5.39 -7.77 11.94
C GLY A 46 5.94 -9.16 12.26
N ASP A 47 5.26 -10.17 11.73
CA ASP A 47 5.61 -11.58 11.80
C ASP A 47 5.64 -12.19 10.38
N LEU A 48 6.69 -12.96 10.06
CA LEU A 48 6.89 -13.50 8.72
C LEU A 48 5.83 -14.55 8.34
N ASP A 49 5.31 -15.32 9.30
CA ASP A 49 4.29 -16.34 9.02
C ASP A 49 2.96 -15.65 8.70
N TYR A 50 2.61 -14.60 9.46
CA TYR A 50 1.44 -13.78 9.14
C TYR A 50 1.55 -13.12 7.78
N GLU A 51 2.72 -12.55 7.45
CA GLU A 51 2.96 -11.92 6.15
C GLU A 51 2.88 -12.93 5.00
N ALA A 52 3.37 -14.15 5.19
CA ALA A 52 3.27 -15.21 4.20
C ALA A 52 1.81 -15.58 3.92
N ASP A 53 0.98 -15.71 4.95
CA ASP A 53 -0.46 -15.99 4.82
C ASP A 53 -1.20 -14.82 4.14
N TYR A 54 -0.90 -13.59 4.54
CA TYR A 54 -1.51 -12.39 3.94
C TYR A 54 -1.18 -12.28 2.46
N LEU A 55 0.11 -12.32 2.11
CA LEU A 55 0.56 -12.21 0.73
C LEU A 55 0.16 -13.42 -0.11
N GLY A 56 0.06 -14.61 0.50
CA GLY A 56 -0.44 -15.82 -0.13
C GLY A 56 -1.85 -15.65 -0.68
N ARG A 57 -2.75 -15.00 0.07
CA ARG A 57 -4.12 -14.72 -0.40
C ARG A 57 -4.13 -13.81 -1.63
N TYR A 58 -3.28 -12.79 -1.65
CA TYR A 58 -3.12 -11.93 -2.84
C TYR A 58 -2.51 -12.71 -4.01
N ALA A 59 -1.49 -13.55 -3.76
CA ALA A 59 -0.86 -14.38 -4.80
C ALA A 59 -1.84 -15.40 -5.40
N ASP A 60 -2.75 -15.96 -4.61
CA ASP A 60 -3.75 -16.92 -5.07
C ASP A 60 -4.87 -16.26 -5.88
N ASN A 61 -5.03 -14.93 -5.80
CA ASN A 61 -6.00 -14.21 -6.61
C ASN A 61 -5.40 -13.79 -7.96
N PRO A 62 -5.84 -14.38 -9.10
CA PRO A 62 -5.31 -14.03 -10.42
C PRO A 62 -5.62 -12.59 -10.85
N ALA A 63 -6.58 -11.92 -10.20
CA ALA A 63 -6.92 -10.52 -10.44
C ALA A 63 -6.10 -9.53 -9.60
N SER A 64 -5.22 -10.02 -8.72
CA SER A 64 -4.32 -9.16 -7.96
C SER A 64 -3.21 -8.59 -8.84
N LEU A 65 -2.76 -7.39 -8.48
CA LEU A 65 -1.64 -6.70 -9.09
C LEU A 65 -0.59 -6.39 -8.03
N PHE A 66 0.67 -6.65 -8.36
CA PHE A 66 1.84 -6.21 -7.61
C PHE A 66 2.69 -5.32 -8.51
N VAL A 67 3.06 -4.16 -8.01
CA VAL A 67 4.02 -3.25 -8.66
C VAL A 67 5.24 -3.20 -7.76
N LEU A 68 6.37 -3.65 -8.26
CA LEU A 68 7.62 -3.80 -7.50
C LEU A 68 8.64 -2.79 -8.01
N ALA A 69 9.31 -2.11 -7.09
CA ALA A 69 10.43 -1.21 -7.39
C ALA A 69 11.74 -1.86 -6.95
N PHE A 70 12.65 -2.01 -7.90
CA PHE A 70 13.98 -2.57 -7.68
C PHE A 70 15.05 -1.51 -7.91
N ASP A 71 16.10 -1.57 -7.12
CA ASP A 71 17.38 -0.92 -7.33
C ASP A 71 18.42 -2.03 -7.53
N GLY A 72 18.81 -2.27 -8.78
CA GLY A 72 19.49 -3.49 -9.15
C GLY A 72 18.68 -4.74 -8.79
N GLU A 73 19.24 -5.61 -7.96
CA GLU A 73 18.54 -6.82 -7.46
C GLU A 73 17.75 -6.61 -6.16
N ARG A 74 17.87 -5.43 -5.55
CA ARG A 74 17.25 -5.13 -4.26
C ARG A 74 15.81 -4.63 -4.44
N LEU A 75 14.85 -5.31 -3.83
CA LEU A 75 13.48 -4.82 -3.72
C LEU A 75 13.45 -3.65 -2.70
N VAL A 76 13.14 -2.45 -3.18
CA VAL A 76 13.13 -1.22 -2.38
C VAL A 76 11.75 -0.63 -2.15
N GLY A 77 10.78 -1.06 -2.94
CA GLY A 77 9.40 -0.64 -2.81
C GLY A 77 8.43 -1.61 -3.46
N ALA A 78 7.19 -1.59 -3.01
CA ALA A 78 6.12 -2.37 -3.60
C ALA A 78 4.76 -1.71 -3.37
N SER A 79 3.83 -1.99 -4.26
CA SER A 79 2.42 -1.67 -4.04
C SER A 79 1.54 -2.79 -4.60
N THR A 80 0.39 -2.99 -3.98
CA THR A 80 -0.55 -4.04 -4.37
C THR A 80 -1.92 -3.47 -4.70
N GLY A 81 -2.74 -4.25 -5.37
CA GLY A 81 -4.14 -3.98 -5.59
C GLY A 81 -4.89 -5.21 -6.04
N GLN A 82 -6.19 -5.22 -5.79
CA GLN A 82 -7.11 -6.26 -6.25
C GLN A 82 -8.55 -5.73 -6.30
N PRO A 83 -9.49 -6.42 -6.96
CA PRO A 83 -10.91 -6.07 -6.85
C PRO A 83 -11.35 -6.08 -5.38
N LEU A 84 -12.08 -5.07 -4.94
CA LEU A 84 -12.54 -4.95 -3.55
C LEU A 84 -13.41 -6.15 -3.13
N VAL A 85 -14.10 -6.78 -4.05
CA VAL A 85 -14.90 -8.00 -3.79
C VAL A 85 -14.06 -9.19 -3.28
N ASN A 86 -12.75 -9.17 -3.53
CA ASN A 86 -11.82 -10.20 -3.08
C ASN A 86 -11.18 -9.88 -1.72
N GLU A 87 -11.45 -8.70 -1.17
CA GLU A 87 -10.95 -8.30 0.15
C GLU A 87 -11.76 -8.93 1.29
N VAL A 88 -11.16 -8.93 2.48
CA VAL A 88 -11.84 -9.35 3.70
C VAL A 88 -13.04 -8.45 4.01
N GLU A 89 -14.02 -8.99 4.73
CA GLU A 89 -15.27 -8.30 5.04
C GLU A 89 -15.04 -6.91 5.68
N ALA A 90 -14.05 -6.80 6.55
CA ALA A 90 -13.72 -5.53 7.22
C ALA A 90 -13.47 -4.36 6.25
N PHE A 91 -12.99 -4.64 5.03
CA PHE A 91 -12.79 -3.62 4.00
C PHE A 91 -13.97 -3.48 3.05
N ARG A 92 -14.77 -4.53 2.83
CA ARG A 92 -15.93 -4.50 1.93
C ARG A 92 -17.16 -3.88 2.60
N GLN A 93 -17.45 -4.28 3.83
CA GLN A 93 -18.64 -3.89 4.56
C GLN A 93 -18.89 -2.37 4.62
N PRO A 94 -17.89 -1.50 4.84
CA PRO A 94 -18.09 -0.05 4.81
C PRO A 94 -18.69 0.45 3.49
N PHE A 95 -18.25 -0.10 2.35
CA PHE A 95 -18.76 0.26 1.03
C PHE A 95 -20.21 -0.20 0.84
N GLU A 96 -20.49 -1.45 1.18
CA GLU A 96 -21.84 -2.03 1.11
C GLU A 96 -22.82 -1.23 1.97
N THR A 97 -22.42 -0.86 3.19
CA THR A 97 -23.22 -0.03 4.10
C THR A 97 -23.48 1.37 3.54
N ALA A 98 -22.51 1.93 2.81
CA ALA A 98 -22.61 3.24 2.15
C ALA A 98 -23.38 3.18 0.82
N GLY A 99 -23.85 2.00 0.38
CA GLY A 99 -24.52 1.82 -0.91
C GLY A 99 -23.57 1.87 -2.13
N ILE A 100 -22.27 1.70 -1.91
CA ILE A 100 -21.25 1.65 -2.98
C ILE A 100 -20.99 0.18 -3.32
N ALA A 101 -21.27 -0.23 -4.56
CA ALA A 101 -21.09 -1.60 -4.98
C ALA A 101 -19.60 -1.97 -5.06
N PRO A 102 -19.11 -2.97 -4.29
CA PRO A 102 -17.68 -3.34 -4.29
C PRO A 102 -17.17 -3.83 -5.64
N ILE A 103 -18.04 -4.34 -6.51
CA ILE A 103 -17.68 -4.90 -7.82
C ILE A 103 -17.02 -3.86 -8.75
N GLY A 104 -17.38 -2.59 -8.62
CA GLY A 104 -16.82 -1.49 -9.42
C GLY A 104 -15.53 -0.87 -8.86
N VAL A 105 -15.04 -1.39 -7.71
CA VAL A 105 -13.93 -0.79 -6.99
C VAL A 105 -12.67 -1.65 -7.10
N PHE A 106 -11.56 -1.04 -7.53
CA PHE A 106 -10.23 -1.63 -7.43
C PHE A 106 -9.53 -1.09 -6.18
N TYR A 107 -9.26 -1.98 -5.24
CA TYR A 107 -8.70 -1.64 -3.94
C TYR A 107 -7.18 -1.76 -3.94
N TYR A 108 -6.49 -0.76 -3.42
CA TYR A 108 -5.05 -0.76 -3.22
C TYR A 108 -4.74 -1.23 -1.80
N GLY A 109 -4.16 -2.41 -1.69
CA GLY A 109 -3.87 -3.03 -0.39
C GLY A 109 -2.82 -2.28 0.39
N GLU A 110 -1.67 -2.02 -0.23
CA GLU A 110 -0.59 -1.25 0.37
C GLU A 110 0.26 -0.52 -0.67
N SER A 111 1.06 0.41 -0.15
CA SER A 111 2.22 0.99 -0.82
C SER A 111 3.33 1.12 0.20
N VAL A 112 4.40 0.36 0.04
CA VAL A 112 5.57 0.36 0.91
C VAL A 112 6.81 0.80 0.12
N LEU A 113 7.60 1.69 0.69
CA LEU A 113 8.80 2.23 0.06
C LEU A 113 9.83 2.56 1.14
N LEU A 114 11.05 2.05 0.97
CA LEU A 114 12.14 2.39 1.86
C LEU A 114 12.36 3.91 1.90
N HIS A 115 12.73 4.42 3.06
CA HIS A 115 12.85 5.85 3.32
C HIS A 115 13.75 6.55 2.30
N ASP A 116 14.91 5.99 1.99
CA ASP A 116 15.93 6.58 1.12
C ASP A 116 15.48 6.72 -0.35
N TYR A 117 14.40 6.03 -0.73
CA TYR A 117 13.83 6.06 -2.07
C TYR A 117 12.59 6.95 -2.18
N ARG A 118 12.18 7.58 -1.07
CA ARG A 118 11.06 8.52 -1.07
C ARG A 118 11.43 9.83 -1.77
N GLY A 119 10.43 10.56 -2.26
CA GLY A 119 10.65 11.84 -2.95
C GLY A 119 11.16 11.73 -4.39
N GLN A 120 11.39 10.51 -4.91
CA GLN A 120 11.93 10.25 -6.25
C GLN A 120 10.84 9.88 -7.29
N GLY A 121 9.58 10.11 -6.99
CA GLY A 121 8.46 9.85 -7.91
C GLY A 121 7.91 8.43 -7.88
N ILE A 122 8.52 7.48 -7.17
CA ILE A 122 8.10 6.06 -7.13
C ILE A 122 6.67 5.91 -6.63
N GLY A 123 6.29 6.61 -5.57
CA GLY A 123 4.93 6.58 -5.04
C GLY A 123 3.89 7.03 -6.07
N LYS A 124 4.20 8.07 -6.86
CA LYS A 124 3.35 8.51 -7.98
C LYS A 124 3.25 7.45 -9.05
N ALA A 125 4.37 6.82 -9.42
CA ALA A 125 4.39 5.74 -10.39
C ALA A 125 3.57 4.52 -9.93
N PHE A 126 3.61 4.18 -8.64
CA PHE A 126 2.74 3.14 -8.05
C PHE A 126 1.26 3.47 -8.24
N MET A 127 0.83 4.71 -7.95
CA MET A 127 -0.56 5.13 -8.14
C MET A 127 -0.95 5.03 -9.60
N GLN A 128 -0.16 5.61 -10.51
CA GLN A 128 -0.44 5.61 -11.94
C GLN A 128 -0.53 4.21 -12.56
N THR A 129 0.37 3.30 -12.16
CA THR A 129 0.38 1.92 -12.67
C THR A 129 -0.87 1.16 -12.25
N ARG A 130 -1.30 1.31 -10.97
CA ARG A 130 -2.52 0.67 -10.47
C ARG A 130 -3.77 1.29 -11.09
N GLU A 131 -3.81 2.60 -11.28
CA GLU A 131 -4.93 3.29 -11.96
C GLU A 131 -5.07 2.83 -13.42
N ALA A 132 -3.96 2.76 -14.16
CA ALA A 132 -3.97 2.30 -15.55
C ALA A 132 -4.46 0.84 -15.63
N HIS A 133 -4.02 -0.03 -14.72
CA HIS A 133 -4.48 -1.41 -14.64
C HIS A 133 -5.98 -1.49 -14.33
N ALA A 134 -6.45 -0.74 -13.33
CA ALA A 134 -7.86 -0.73 -12.93
C ALA A 134 -8.77 -0.24 -14.09
N LYS A 135 -8.38 0.86 -14.75
CA LYS A 135 -9.09 1.38 -15.93
C LYS A 135 -9.16 0.35 -17.06
N ALA A 136 -8.03 -0.29 -17.38
CA ALA A 136 -7.97 -1.31 -18.44
C ALA A 136 -8.85 -2.54 -18.14
N ARG A 137 -9.18 -2.76 -16.86
CA ARG A 137 -10.07 -3.84 -16.38
C ARG A 137 -11.53 -3.39 -16.19
N GLY A 138 -11.86 -2.12 -16.49
CA GLY A 138 -13.21 -1.58 -16.42
C GLY A 138 -13.68 -1.22 -14.99
N PHE A 139 -12.78 -1.07 -14.05
CA PHE A 139 -13.14 -0.55 -12.72
C PHE A 139 -13.45 0.95 -12.79
N GLU A 140 -14.48 1.36 -12.06
CA GLU A 140 -14.99 2.74 -12.06
C GLU A 140 -14.35 3.59 -10.96
N THR A 141 -13.86 2.95 -9.89
CA THR A 141 -13.32 3.62 -8.70
C THR A 141 -12.05 2.93 -8.25
N ALA A 142 -11.02 3.72 -7.94
CA ALA A 142 -9.87 3.30 -7.16
C ALA A 142 -10.06 3.70 -5.69
N ALA A 143 -9.71 2.81 -4.78
CA ALA A 143 -9.82 3.07 -3.35
C ALA A 143 -8.63 2.50 -2.58
N PHE A 144 -8.28 3.14 -1.49
CA PHE A 144 -7.38 2.61 -0.46
C PHE A 144 -7.79 3.17 0.91
N CYS A 145 -7.25 2.63 1.99
CA CYS A 145 -7.44 3.20 3.30
C CYS A 145 -6.10 3.51 3.97
N ALA A 146 -6.13 4.47 4.90
CA ALA A 146 -4.99 4.88 5.68
C ALA A 146 -5.34 4.88 7.16
N VAL A 147 -4.40 4.42 8.00
CA VAL A 147 -4.59 4.41 9.45
C VAL A 147 -4.71 5.83 10.00
N GLU A 148 -5.66 6.04 10.89
CA GLU A 148 -5.75 7.24 11.71
C GLU A 148 -5.08 6.99 13.06
N ARG A 149 -4.23 7.94 13.48
CA ARG A 149 -3.64 7.97 14.81
C ARG A 149 -4.01 9.28 15.50
N GLU A 150 -4.04 9.26 16.81
CA GLU A 150 -4.19 10.47 17.64
C GLU A 150 -3.16 11.52 17.23
N VAL A 151 -3.56 12.80 17.27
CA VAL A 151 -2.71 13.92 16.83
C VAL A 151 -1.44 14.03 17.68
N ASP A 152 -1.54 13.70 18.96
CA ASP A 152 -0.50 13.72 19.99
C ASP A 152 0.07 12.34 20.32
N HIS A 153 -0.04 11.38 19.38
CA HIS A 153 0.48 10.04 19.60
C HIS A 153 1.97 10.07 20.01
N PRO A 154 2.37 9.37 21.10
CA PRO A 154 3.74 9.47 21.67
C PRO A 154 4.85 9.06 20.69
N ASP A 155 4.57 8.09 19.80
CA ASP A 155 5.54 7.63 18.81
C ASP A 155 5.54 8.43 17.50
N LYS A 156 4.79 9.53 17.43
CA LYS A 156 4.77 10.38 16.25
C LYS A 156 6.08 11.16 16.12
N PRO A 157 6.86 10.93 15.05
CA PRO A 157 8.09 11.70 14.85
C PRO A 157 7.79 13.20 14.66
N PRO A 158 8.60 14.11 15.21
CA PRO A 158 8.40 15.57 15.04
C PRO A 158 8.36 16.02 13.58
N ALA A 159 9.12 15.35 12.72
CA ALA A 159 9.18 15.65 11.28
C ALA A 159 8.15 14.87 10.45
N TYR A 160 7.22 14.15 11.08
CA TYR A 160 6.22 13.37 10.34
C TYR A 160 5.26 14.29 9.58
N ALA A 161 5.22 14.10 8.26
CA ALA A 161 4.25 14.74 7.38
C ALA A 161 3.25 13.69 6.87
N PRO A 162 1.94 13.86 7.08
CA PRO A 162 0.93 12.96 6.54
C PRO A 162 0.91 13.03 5.01
N LEU A 163 0.57 11.92 4.37
CA LEU A 163 0.52 11.82 2.91
C LEU A 163 -0.76 12.41 2.28
N ASN A 164 -1.62 13.06 3.06
CA ASN A 164 -2.90 13.60 2.59
C ASN A 164 -2.74 14.49 1.35
N GLY A 165 -1.86 15.48 1.42
CA GLY A 165 -1.59 16.39 0.30
C GLY A 165 -1.05 15.68 -0.95
N PHE A 166 -0.27 14.62 -0.76
CA PHE A 166 0.18 13.78 -1.87
C PHE A 166 -1.02 13.06 -2.52
N TRP A 167 -1.90 12.43 -1.74
CA TRP A 167 -3.07 11.74 -2.28
C TRP A 167 -4.05 12.69 -2.94
N GLU A 168 -4.29 13.86 -2.35
CA GLU A 168 -5.11 14.93 -2.96
C GLU A 168 -4.52 15.39 -4.30
N SER A 169 -3.21 15.57 -4.38
CA SER A 169 -2.53 15.93 -5.65
C SER A 169 -2.65 14.86 -6.73
N GLN A 170 -2.89 13.60 -6.35
CA GLN A 170 -3.19 12.51 -7.28
C GLN A 170 -4.69 12.37 -7.58
N GLY A 171 -5.55 13.26 -7.05
CA GLY A 171 -6.98 13.31 -7.30
C GLY A 171 -7.82 12.40 -6.40
N TYR A 172 -7.26 11.88 -5.31
CA TYR A 172 -8.02 11.12 -4.30
C TYR A 172 -8.69 12.07 -3.33
N GLN A 173 -9.90 11.69 -2.91
CA GLN A 173 -10.67 12.40 -1.89
C GLN A 173 -10.83 11.52 -0.66
N ARG A 174 -10.69 12.11 0.50
CA ARG A 174 -10.92 11.44 1.78
C ARG A 174 -12.41 11.31 2.07
N TYR A 175 -12.84 10.13 2.49
CA TYR A 175 -14.21 9.82 2.87
C TYR A 175 -14.29 9.56 4.39
N PRO A 176 -14.49 10.58 5.22
CA PRO A 176 -14.39 10.46 6.69
C PRO A 176 -15.37 9.46 7.30
N ASN A 177 -16.52 9.24 6.66
CA ASN A 177 -17.55 8.32 7.12
C ASN A 177 -17.34 6.89 6.59
N LEU A 178 -16.41 6.67 5.67
CA LEU A 178 -16.09 5.36 5.15
C LEU A 178 -14.85 4.84 5.87
N ARG A 179 -15.06 3.93 6.83
CA ARG A 179 -14.03 3.48 7.76
C ARG A 179 -14.00 1.97 7.87
N ALA A 180 -12.81 1.41 7.85
CA ALA A 180 -12.56 0.03 8.25
C ALA A 180 -11.95 -0.01 9.65
N ARG A 181 -12.11 -1.15 10.33
CA ARG A 181 -11.42 -1.46 11.58
C ARG A 181 -10.63 -2.72 11.39
N PHE A 182 -9.36 -2.65 11.79
CA PHE A 182 -8.46 -3.77 11.65
C PHE A 182 -7.49 -3.83 12.83
N ALA A 183 -7.28 -5.04 13.36
CA ALA A 183 -6.42 -5.23 14.52
C ALA A 183 -5.02 -5.68 14.09
N TRP A 184 -4.01 -5.12 14.73
CA TRP A 184 -2.64 -5.61 14.69
C TRP A 184 -1.89 -5.23 15.96
N LYS A 185 -0.75 -5.87 16.16
CA LYS A 185 0.11 -5.62 17.29
C LYS A 185 1.04 -4.45 16.99
N ASP A 186 0.96 -3.40 17.80
CA ASP A 186 1.91 -2.29 17.73
C ASP A 186 3.26 -2.72 18.30
N ARG A 187 4.35 -2.17 17.77
CA ARG A 187 5.70 -2.43 18.26
C ARG A 187 5.81 -2.14 19.75
N GLY A 188 6.44 -3.05 20.47
CA GLY A 188 6.59 -2.94 21.92
C GLY A 188 5.34 -3.27 22.74
N HIS A 189 4.28 -3.77 22.11
CA HIS A 189 3.06 -4.23 22.77
C HIS A 189 2.88 -5.73 22.62
N ASP A 190 2.33 -6.37 23.65
CA ASP A 190 2.11 -7.83 23.65
C ASP A 190 0.77 -8.24 23.02
N GLN A 191 -0.16 -7.30 22.88
CA GLN A 191 -1.51 -7.56 22.40
C GLN A 191 -1.84 -6.76 21.15
N GLU A 192 -2.69 -7.35 20.28
CA GLU A 192 -3.30 -6.63 19.18
C GLU A 192 -4.30 -5.61 19.70
N THR A 193 -4.33 -4.45 19.05
CA THR A 193 -5.35 -3.43 19.28
C THR A 193 -5.98 -3.01 17.97
N GLU A 194 -7.28 -2.71 18.02
CA GLU A 194 -8.03 -2.26 16.85
C GLU A 194 -7.60 -0.84 16.43
N LYS A 195 -7.41 -0.65 15.15
CA LYS A 195 -7.10 0.64 14.51
C LYS A 195 -8.22 1.01 13.55
N THR A 196 -8.49 2.29 13.47
CA THR A 196 -9.39 2.85 12.46
C THR A 196 -8.61 3.23 11.22
N LEU A 197 -9.11 2.81 10.05
CA LEU A 197 -8.58 3.19 8.75
C LEU A 197 -9.66 3.96 7.99
N VAL A 198 -9.30 5.10 7.41
CA VAL A 198 -10.21 5.94 6.62
C VAL A 198 -9.93 5.75 5.15
N PHE A 199 -10.99 5.59 4.36
CA PHE A 199 -10.87 5.39 2.93
C PHE A 199 -10.67 6.70 2.16
N TRP A 200 -9.91 6.56 1.09
CA TRP A 200 -9.66 7.54 0.05
C TRP A 200 -10.11 6.95 -1.28
N LEU A 201 -10.90 7.68 -2.03
CA LEU A 201 -11.47 7.23 -3.29
C LEU A 201 -11.15 8.20 -4.42
N LYS A 202 -11.03 7.65 -5.63
CA LYS A 202 -10.89 8.39 -6.86
C LYS A 202 -11.74 7.74 -7.95
N PRO A 203 -12.68 8.48 -8.58
CA PRO A 203 -13.33 8.02 -9.81
C PRO A 203 -12.28 7.80 -10.91
N LEU A 204 -12.38 6.67 -11.61
CA LEU A 204 -11.48 6.30 -12.72
C LEU A 204 -12.06 6.59 -14.09
N THR A 205 -13.30 7.02 -14.14
CA THR A 205 -13.98 7.43 -15.38
C THR A 205 -13.28 8.64 -16.01
N SER A 206 -13.14 8.59 -17.32
CA SER A 206 -12.57 9.63 -18.17
C SER A 206 -13.38 10.90 -18.12
#